data_69d585ec975fc484793409952c512d0f
#
_entry.id   69d585ec975fc484793409952c512d0f
#
_cell.length_a   1.000
_cell.length_b   1.000
_cell.length_c   1.000
_cell.angle_alpha   90.00
_cell.angle_beta   90.00
_cell.angle_gamma   90.00
#
_symmetry.space_group_name_H-M   'P 1'
#
loop_
_entity.id
_entity.type
_entity.pdbx_description
1 polymer ?
#
loop_
_entity_poly.entity_id
_entity_poly.type
_entity_poly.pdbx_seq_one_letter_code
_entity_poly.pdbx_strand_id
1 'polypeptide(L)'
;PLTDTAVRAKDGFIADVPPRDEMFAVQTPQGFLTAELKAAYEKTGKENYTDDSAVYAKFIRPPRLFIGEKENRKLTFAEDFRAPAPPLPFSGDGGKTADVPPLLFLRAQALGAARVGIGVDTHAFGKAQDYIVLAGVKIPAESGLIAHSDGDVLAHAVTDAALSAAGLRDIGFYFPDTDEKWRGADSMEMLRAALEEVKKAGFAPCNVSVAVQAQKPRLSGFIPTMSENLAKTMNIPLFAVGIAAGTNEGLGFVGEGKGITVTAAVLLQTF
;
A
#
# COMPACT_ATOMS: atom_id res chain seq x y z
N PRO A 1 -3.23 -24.07 -22.39
CA PRO A 1 -4.47 -24.15 -23.21
C PRO A 1 -5.42 -23.02 -22.89
N LEU A 2 -6.27 -22.63 -23.86
CA LEU A 2 -7.34 -21.66 -23.61
C LEU A 2 -8.37 -22.20 -22.61
N THR A 3 -8.95 -21.31 -21.80
CA THR A 3 -10.07 -21.65 -20.89
C THR A 3 -11.40 -21.68 -21.63
N ASP A 4 -11.57 -20.80 -22.62
CA ASP A 4 -12.77 -20.69 -23.42
C ASP A 4 -12.65 -21.47 -24.73
N THR A 5 -13.79 -21.82 -25.34
CA THR A 5 -13.80 -22.45 -26.65
C THR A 5 -13.47 -21.42 -27.74
N ALA A 6 -12.36 -21.59 -28.44
CA ALA A 6 -11.99 -20.78 -29.59
C ALA A 6 -12.67 -21.30 -30.82
N VAL A 7 -13.15 -20.38 -31.66
CA VAL A 7 -13.78 -20.71 -32.97
C VAL A 7 -13.12 -19.91 -34.08
N ARG A 8 -13.00 -20.49 -35.26
CA ARG A 8 -12.73 -19.73 -36.49
C ARG A 8 -14.03 -19.24 -37.05
N ALA A 9 -14.17 -17.94 -37.24
CA ALA A 9 -15.37 -17.36 -37.88
C ALA A 9 -15.05 -16.86 -39.28
N LYS A 10 -16.00 -17.07 -40.21
CA LYS A 10 -15.97 -16.53 -41.58
C LYS A 10 -17.35 -16.01 -41.91
N ASP A 11 -17.43 -14.80 -42.42
CA ASP A 11 -18.68 -14.14 -42.85
C ASP A 11 -19.79 -14.14 -41.78
N GLY A 12 -19.39 -14.02 -40.48
CA GLY A 12 -20.31 -14.02 -39.34
C GLY A 12 -20.76 -15.41 -38.86
N PHE A 13 -20.29 -16.50 -39.46
CA PHE A 13 -20.60 -17.87 -39.07
C PHE A 13 -19.38 -18.60 -38.53
N ILE A 14 -19.59 -19.57 -37.61
CA ILE A 14 -18.54 -20.46 -37.15
C ILE A 14 -18.13 -21.36 -38.32
N ALA A 15 -16.87 -21.26 -38.74
CA ALA A 15 -16.33 -22.06 -39.82
C ALA A 15 -15.61 -23.31 -39.31
N ASP A 16 -15.03 -23.24 -38.11
CA ASP A 16 -14.26 -24.34 -37.54
C ASP A 16 -14.16 -24.16 -36.01
N VAL A 17 -14.07 -25.28 -35.29
CA VAL A 17 -13.86 -25.32 -33.80
C VAL A 17 -12.61 -26.17 -33.52
N PRO A 18 -11.42 -25.56 -33.47
CA PRO A 18 -10.20 -26.30 -33.19
C PRO A 18 -10.22 -26.98 -31.79
N PRO A 19 -9.54 -28.13 -31.65
CA PRO A 19 -9.38 -28.75 -30.32
C PRO A 19 -8.76 -27.78 -29.31
N ARG A 20 -9.42 -27.59 -28.16
CA ARG A 20 -9.04 -26.59 -27.15
C ARG A 20 -7.66 -26.86 -26.53
N ASP A 21 -7.27 -28.11 -26.42
CA ASP A 21 -5.97 -28.57 -25.91
C ASP A 21 -4.79 -28.22 -26.82
N GLU A 22 -5.06 -27.94 -28.10
CA GLU A 22 -4.08 -27.47 -29.06
C GLU A 22 -4.00 -25.92 -29.17
N MET A 23 -4.89 -25.20 -28.48
CA MET A 23 -4.99 -23.76 -28.56
C MET A 23 -4.41 -23.08 -27.34
N PHE A 24 -3.50 -22.13 -27.55
CA PHE A 24 -2.80 -21.38 -26.51
C PHE A 24 -2.90 -19.88 -26.78
N ALA A 25 -3.10 -19.10 -25.72
CA ALA A 25 -2.91 -17.66 -25.77
C ALA A 25 -1.41 -17.36 -25.64
N VAL A 26 -0.86 -16.67 -26.63
CA VAL A 26 0.57 -16.28 -26.63
C VAL A 26 0.75 -15.06 -25.74
N GLN A 27 1.71 -15.15 -24.83
CA GLN A 27 2.09 -14.08 -23.91
C GLN A 27 3.41 -13.43 -24.29
N THR A 28 3.69 -12.27 -23.71
CA THR A 28 5.00 -11.61 -23.76
C THR A 28 5.69 -11.71 -22.40
N PRO A 29 7.04 -11.73 -22.32
CA PRO A 29 7.98 -11.56 -23.44
C PRO A 29 8.14 -12.79 -24.31
N GLN A 30 8.55 -12.58 -25.57
CA GLN A 30 8.93 -13.63 -26.53
C GLN A 30 10.43 -13.47 -26.81
N GLY A 31 11.17 -14.58 -26.85
CA GLY A 31 12.62 -14.60 -27.08
C GLY A 31 13.00 -15.29 -28.37
N PHE A 32 13.80 -14.63 -29.21
CA PHE A 32 14.32 -15.16 -30.46
C PHE A 32 15.80 -14.84 -30.65
N LEU A 33 16.52 -15.65 -31.44
CA LEU A 33 17.84 -15.29 -31.88
C LEU A 33 17.75 -14.09 -32.82
N THR A 34 18.41 -12.99 -32.51
CA THR A 34 18.28 -11.72 -33.23
C THR A 34 18.58 -11.86 -34.72
N ALA A 35 19.61 -12.64 -35.11
CA ALA A 35 19.96 -12.85 -36.51
C ALA A 35 18.86 -13.60 -37.27
N GLU A 36 18.27 -14.63 -36.66
CA GLU A 36 17.20 -15.42 -37.26
C GLU A 36 15.91 -14.59 -37.42
N LEU A 37 15.53 -13.81 -36.39
CA LEU A 37 14.35 -12.97 -36.45
C LEU A 37 14.50 -11.86 -37.51
N LYS A 38 15.66 -11.23 -37.63
CA LYS A 38 15.91 -10.25 -38.68
C LYS A 38 15.79 -10.89 -40.07
N ALA A 39 16.41 -12.04 -40.29
CA ALA A 39 16.31 -12.78 -41.56
C ALA A 39 14.87 -13.22 -41.87
N ALA A 40 14.04 -13.49 -40.85
CA ALA A 40 12.61 -13.76 -41.03
C ALA A 40 11.85 -12.53 -41.54
N TYR A 41 12.07 -11.38 -40.91
CA TYR A 41 11.45 -10.12 -41.32
C TYR A 41 11.84 -9.65 -42.72
N GLU A 42 13.06 -9.89 -43.17
CA GLU A 42 13.49 -9.61 -44.55
C GLU A 42 12.65 -10.38 -45.60
N LYS A 43 12.04 -11.51 -45.19
CA LYS A 43 11.20 -12.34 -46.06
C LYS A 43 9.71 -12.02 -46.01
N THR A 44 9.21 -11.16 -45.13
CA THR A 44 7.78 -10.91 -44.91
C THR A 44 7.09 -10.19 -46.07
N GLY A 45 7.82 -9.39 -46.85
CA GLY A 45 7.24 -8.60 -47.94
C GLY A 45 6.20 -7.60 -47.40
N LYS A 46 4.96 -7.64 -47.98
CA LYS A 46 3.82 -6.78 -47.62
C LYS A 46 2.80 -7.49 -46.69
N GLU A 47 3.09 -8.70 -46.25
CA GLU A 47 2.14 -9.45 -45.41
C GLU A 47 2.14 -8.88 -43.97
N ASN A 48 0.97 -8.81 -43.36
CA ASN A 48 0.77 -8.41 -41.98
C ASN A 48 0.77 -9.65 -41.07
N TYR A 49 1.54 -9.60 -39.99
CA TYR A 49 1.59 -10.62 -38.95
C TYR A 49 1.18 -10.04 -37.61
N THR A 50 0.53 -10.83 -36.80
CA THR A 50 -0.01 -10.40 -35.49
C THR A 50 1.07 -10.29 -34.41
N ASP A 51 2.16 -11.07 -34.54
CA ASP A 51 3.29 -11.06 -33.63
C ASP A 51 4.56 -11.70 -34.25
N ASP A 52 5.68 -11.58 -33.51
CA ASP A 52 6.99 -12.10 -33.93
C ASP A 52 7.01 -13.62 -34.06
N SER A 53 6.23 -14.34 -33.25
CA SER A 53 6.19 -15.81 -33.28
C SER A 53 5.59 -16.33 -34.59
N ALA A 54 4.62 -15.61 -35.14
CA ALA A 54 4.02 -15.95 -36.43
C ALA A 54 5.00 -15.77 -37.61
N VAL A 55 5.77 -14.67 -37.58
CA VAL A 55 6.85 -14.41 -38.57
C VAL A 55 7.93 -15.48 -38.48
N TYR A 56 8.39 -15.74 -37.26
CA TYR A 56 9.47 -16.72 -37.04
C TYR A 56 9.04 -18.14 -37.41
N ALA A 57 7.83 -18.56 -37.07
CA ALA A 57 7.28 -19.87 -37.41
C ALA A 57 7.20 -20.09 -38.90
N LYS A 58 6.82 -19.05 -39.68
CA LYS A 58 6.66 -19.13 -41.13
C LYS A 58 7.99 -19.22 -41.87
N PHE A 59 8.98 -18.44 -41.48
CA PHE A 59 10.20 -18.26 -42.29
C PHE A 59 11.45 -18.95 -41.77
N ILE A 60 11.46 -19.38 -40.51
CA ILE A 60 12.62 -20.01 -39.87
C ILE A 60 12.25 -21.43 -39.41
N ARG A 61 11.49 -21.55 -38.33
CA ARG A 61 11.03 -22.82 -37.74
C ARG A 61 9.96 -22.56 -36.68
N PRO A 62 9.13 -23.54 -36.30
CA PRO A 62 8.18 -23.40 -35.22
C PRO A 62 8.90 -23.02 -33.91
N PRO A 63 8.50 -21.93 -33.22
CA PRO A 63 9.02 -21.58 -31.92
C PRO A 63 8.56 -22.57 -30.86
N ARG A 64 9.36 -22.75 -29.80
CA ARG A 64 9.03 -23.62 -28.68
C ARG A 64 8.12 -22.89 -27.70
N LEU A 65 7.06 -23.55 -27.25
CA LEU A 65 6.18 -23.04 -26.22
C LEU A 65 6.74 -23.36 -24.82
N PHE A 66 6.64 -22.39 -23.92
CA PHE A 66 6.85 -22.53 -22.50
C PHE A 66 5.56 -22.16 -21.78
N ILE A 67 5.29 -22.82 -20.65
CA ILE A 67 4.12 -22.47 -19.82
C ILE A 67 4.43 -21.13 -19.17
N GLY A 68 3.56 -20.14 -19.40
CA GLY A 68 3.58 -18.85 -18.76
C GLY A 68 2.69 -18.80 -17.50
N GLU A 69 2.59 -17.63 -16.90
CA GLU A 69 1.77 -17.38 -15.72
C GLU A 69 0.41 -16.82 -16.09
N LYS A 70 -0.66 -17.21 -15.36
CA LYS A 70 -2.04 -16.74 -15.62
C LYS A 70 -2.19 -15.24 -15.39
N GLU A 71 -1.42 -14.70 -14.48
CA GLU A 71 -1.40 -13.28 -14.10
C GLU A 71 -0.72 -12.40 -15.15
N ASN A 72 0.12 -12.98 -16.01
CA ASN A 72 0.79 -12.26 -17.11
C ASN A 72 -0.19 -11.99 -18.24
N ARG A 73 -1.03 -10.95 -18.10
CA ARG A 73 -2.05 -10.56 -19.04
C ARG A 73 -1.55 -9.46 -19.97
N LYS A 74 -1.79 -9.62 -21.28
CA LYS A 74 -1.53 -8.55 -22.25
C LYS A 74 -2.63 -7.49 -22.13
N LEU A 75 -2.24 -6.26 -21.85
CA LEU A 75 -3.14 -5.11 -21.84
C LEU A 75 -3.27 -4.56 -23.27
N THR A 76 -4.40 -4.78 -23.91
CA THR A 76 -4.64 -4.42 -25.31
C THR A 76 -5.77 -3.40 -25.44
N PHE A 77 -6.80 -3.52 -24.63
CA PHE A 77 -8.00 -2.68 -24.67
C PHE A 77 -8.13 -1.88 -23.38
N ALA A 78 -8.91 -0.80 -23.41
CA ALA A 78 -9.16 0.02 -22.24
C ALA A 78 -9.76 -0.78 -21.05
N GLU A 79 -10.51 -1.84 -21.37
CA GLU A 79 -11.10 -2.75 -20.39
C GLU A 79 -10.06 -3.60 -19.65
N ASP A 80 -8.93 -3.89 -20.26
CA ASP A 80 -7.85 -4.68 -19.65
C ASP A 80 -7.18 -3.97 -18.48
N PHE A 81 -7.32 -2.64 -18.43
CA PHE A 81 -6.87 -1.82 -17.30
C PHE A 81 -7.88 -1.80 -16.14
N ARG A 82 -9.02 -2.46 -16.28
CA ARG A 82 -9.99 -2.65 -15.20
C ARG A 82 -9.63 -3.92 -14.46
N ALA A 83 -8.96 -3.78 -13.31
CA ALA A 83 -8.92 -4.88 -12.34
C ALA A 83 -10.36 -5.26 -11.99
N PRO A 84 -10.68 -6.55 -11.78
CA PRO A 84 -11.98 -6.91 -11.23
C PRO A 84 -12.11 -6.20 -9.89
N ALA A 85 -13.05 -5.24 -9.83
CA ALA A 85 -13.33 -4.50 -8.61
C ALA A 85 -13.77 -5.51 -7.54
N PRO A 86 -13.17 -5.52 -6.34
CA PRO A 86 -13.77 -6.25 -5.23
C PRO A 86 -15.18 -5.71 -5.02
N PRO A 87 -16.16 -6.54 -4.62
CA PRO A 87 -17.51 -6.09 -4.37
C PRO A 87 -17.47 -5.00 -3.31
N LEU A 88 -18.08 -3.84 -3.61
CA LEU A 88 -18.17 -2.71 -2.69
C LEU A 88 -18.93 -3.13 -1.43
N PRO A 89 -18.37 -2.93 -0.22
CA PRO A 89 -19.11 -3.06 1.02
C PRO A 89 -19.88 -1.77 1.33
N PHE A 90 -20.65 -1.25 0.39
CA PHE A 90 -21.54 -0.12 0.64
C PHE A 90 -22.98 -0.45 0.23
N SER A 91 -23.65 -1.20 1.10
CA SER A 91 -25.10 -1.17 1.28
C SER A 91 -25.37 -0.85 2.75
N GLY A 92 -25.54 0.41 3.09
CA GLY A 92 -25.86 0.85 4.45
C GLY A 92 -25.93 2.36 4.57
N ASP A 93 -27.12 2.87 4.44
CA ASP A 93 -27.69 4.11 4.98
C ASP A 93 -26.87 5.42 4.99
N GLY A 94 -27.21 6.30 4.04
CA GLY A 94 -27.62 7.68 4.35
C GLY A 94 -26.52 8.71 4.65
N GLY A 95 -25.28 8.57 4.19
CA GLY A 95 -24.35 9.68 4.19
C GLY A 95 -24.17 10.24 2.77
N LYS A 96 -24.56 11.49 2.52
CA LYS A 96 -24.32 12.18 1.25
C LYS A 96 -22.81 12.23 0.98
N THR A 97 -22.31 11.30 0.19
CA THR A 97 -20.98 11.42 -0.42
C THR A 97 -21.04 12.56 -1.41
N ALA A 98 -20.23 13.62 -1.17
CA ALA A 98 -20.06 14.69 -2.13
C ALA A 98 -19.70 14.09 -3.49
N ASP A 99 -20.26 14.66 -4.57
CA ASP A 99 -20.17 14.23 -5.96
C ASP A 99 -18.72 13.99 -6.43
N VAL A 100 -18.15 12.84 -6.08
CA VAL A 100 -16.94 12.34 -6.74
C VAL A 100 -17.40 11.64 -8.01
N PRO A 101 -16.97 12.07 -9.20
CA PRO A 101 -17.38 11.41 -10.44
C PRO A 101 -17.09 9.91 -10.35
N PRO A 102 -18.05 9.03 -10.67
CA PRO A 102 -17.90 7.57 -10.59
C PRO A 102 -16.64 7.05 -11.28
N LEU A 103 -16.20 7.74 -12.34
CA LEU A 103 -14.98 7.41 -13.09
C LEU A 103 -13.68 7.62 -12.28
N LEU A 104 -13.63 8.64 -11.43
CA LEU A 104 -12.45 8.94 -10.59
C LEU A 104 -12.35 7.95 -9.43
N PHE A 105 -13.49 7.58 -8.86
CA PHE A 105 -13.61 6.57 -7.81
C PHE A 105 -13.24 5.17 -8.34
N LEU A 106 -13.73 4.80 -9.54
CA LEU A 106 -13.37 3.57 -10.23
C LEU A 106 -11.89 3.52 -10.64
N ARG A 107 -11.28 4.65 -11.01
CA ARG A 107 -9.85 4.73 -11.33
C ARG A 107 -8.96 4.52 -10.10
N ALA A 108 -9.36 5.03 -8.94
CA ALA A 108 -8.64 4.81 -7.69
C ALA A 108 -8.71 3.35 -7.22
N GLN A 109 -9.81 2.65 -7.49
CA GLN A 109 -9.97 1.23 -7.18
C GLN A 109 -9.28 0.30 -8.18
N ALA A 110 -9.25 0.67 -9.47
CA ALA A 110 -8.65 -0.15 -10.53
C ALA A 110 -7.12 -0.23 -10.48
N LEU A 111 -6.47 0.62 -9.67
CA LEU A 111 -5.00 0.66 -9.55
C LEU A 111 -4.45 -0.24 -8.45
N GLY A 112 -5.27 -1.12 -7.81
CA GLY A 112 -4.81 -1.89 -6.63
C GLY A 112 -4.19 -0.91 -5.64
N ALA A 113 -4.90 0.16 -5.26
CA ALA A 113 -4.27 1.40 -4.88
C ALA A 113 -3.59 1.26 -3.53
N ALA A 114 -2.29 1.08 -3.57
CA ALA A 114 -1.44 1.45 -2.43
C ALA A 114 -1.66 2.93 -2.12
N ARG A 115 -1.95 3.25 -0.87
CA ARG A 115 -2.14 4.62 -0.38
C ARG A 115 -1.09 4.94 0.66
N VAL A 116 -0.49 6.11 0.55
CA VAL A 116 0.48 6.62 1.52
C VAL A 116 -0.17 7.75 2.29
N GLY A 117 -0.05 7.70 3.61
CA GLY A 117 -0.37 8.82 4.49
C GLY A 117 0.83 9.21 5.33
N ILE A 118 0.89 10.47 5.69
CA ILE A 118 1.91 11.03 6.57
C ILE A 118 1.21 11.61 7.79
N GLY A 119 1.75 11.33 8.97
CA GLY A 119 1.36 11.93 10.23
C GLY A 119 2.59 12.56 10.91
N VAL A 120 2.37 13.71 11.53
CA VAL A 120 3.40 14.41 12.29
C VAL A 120 2.80 14.84 13.61
N ASP A 121 3.47 14.47 14.72
CA ASP A 121 3.06 14.92 16.04
C ASP A 121 4.25 15.41 16.85
N THR A 122 3.99 16.36 17.76
CA THR A 122 5.03 16.99 18.58
C THR A 122 4.52 17.21 19.98
N HIS A 123 5.23 16.67 20.97
CA HIS A 123 4.91 16.88 22.37
C HIS A 123 6.07 17.56 23.11
N ALA A 124 5.72 18.52 23.97
CA ALA A 124 6.69 19.18 24.85
C ALA A 124 6.96 18.34 26.08
N PHE A 125 8.20 18.40 26.60
CA PHE A 125 8.52 17.93 27.94
C PHE A 125 7.92 18.85 29.01
N GLY A 126 7.62 18.32 30.18
CA GLY A 126 7.12 19.13 31.30
C GLY A 126 6.14 18.40 32.24
N LYS A 127 5.75 17.16 31.93
CA LYS A 127 4.93 16.37 32.85
C LYS A 127 5.77 15.82 33.98
N ALA A 128 5.25 15.95 35.21
CA ALA A 128 5.94 15.47 36.43
C ALA A 128 5.89 13.93 36.48
N GLN A 129 6.74 13.30 35.70
CA GLN A 129 7.01 11.85 35.72
C GLN A 129 8.42 11.61 35.18
N ASP A 130 9.01 10.47 35.50
CA ASP A 130 10.39 10.08 35.19
C ASP A 130 10.52 9.16 33.98
N TYR A 131 9.51 9.16 33.10
CA TYR A 131 9.48 8.38 31.86
C TYR A 131 8.64 9.07 30.77
N ILE A 132 8.89 8.69 29.55
CA ILE A 132 8.03 8.94 28.39
C ILE A 132 7.47 7.61 27.88
N VAL A 133 6.40 7.66 27.05
CA VAL A 133 5.86 6.49 26.35
C VAL A 133 6.05 6.69 24.86
N LEU A 134 6.60 5.67 24.16
CA LEU A 134 6.70 5.64 22.69
C LEU A 134 6.36 4.22 22.20
N ALA A 135 5.38 4.10 21.31
CA ALA A 135 4.82 2.83 20.84
C ALA A 135 4.47 1.86 22.00
N GLY A 136 3.87 2.40 23.07
CA GLY A 136 3.50 1.64 24.28
C GLY A 136 4.67 1.24 25.17
N VAL A 137 5.90 1.67 24.89
CA VAL A 137 7.10 1.36 25.70
C VAL A 137 7.40 2.51 26.64
N LYS A 138 7.47 2.22 27.95
CA LYS A 138 7.94 3.19 28.96
C LYS A 138 9.45 3.31 28.89
N ILE A 139 9.93 4.51 28.64
CA ILE A 139 11.34 4.84 28.46
C ILE A 139 11.75 5.85 29.56
N PRO A 140 12.73 5.54 30.41
CA PRO A 140 13.20 6.47 31.44
C PRO A 140 13.62 7.82 30.84
N ALA A 141 13.15 8.90 31.43
CA ALA A 141 13.43 10.28 31.03
C ALA A 141 13.43 11.22 32.23
N GLU A 142 14.06 12.39 32.08
CA GLU A 142 14.11 13.41 33.15
C GLU A 142 12.70 14.03 33.39
N SER A 143 11.82 13.97 32.39
CA SER A 143 10.43 14.49 32.45
C SER A 143 9.58 13.78 31.45
N GLY A 144 8.29 13.68 31.70
CA GLY A 144 7.32 13.15 30.77
C GLY A 144 6.87 14.17 29.73
N LEU A 145 6.16 13.68 28.74
CA LEU A 145 5.55 14.50 27.67
C LEU A 145 4.18 15.03 28.11
N ILE A 146 3.92 16.29 27.80
CA ILE A 146 2.63 16.95 28.07
C ILE A 146 1.62 16.49 27.03
N ALA A 147 0.55 15.84 27.45
CA ALA A 147 -0.56 15.39 26.60
C ALA A 147 -1.83 15.15 27.43
N HIS A 148 -2.98 15.04 26.76
CA HIS A 148 -4.24 14.60 27.37
C HIS A 148 -4.28 13.08 27.58
N SER A 149 -3.66 12.31 26.68
CA SER A 149 -3.49 10.85 26.74
C SER A 149 -2.28 10.45 27.62
N ASP A 150 -1.75 9.25 27.40
CA ASP A 150 -0.47 8.78 27.98
C ASP A 150 0.75 9.53 27.43
N GLY A 151 0.60 10.29 26.36
CA GLY A 151 1.63 11.11 25.71
C GLY A 151 2.49 10.37 24.71
N ASP A 152 2.04 9.25 24.17
CA ASP A 152 2.73 8.50 23.12
C ASP A 152 2.66 9.23 21.77
N VAL A 153 3.55 10.19 21.59
CA VAL A 153 3.67 10.99 20.35
C VAL A 153 3.94 10.12 19.12
N LEU A 154 4.56 8.93 19.29
CA LEU A 154 4.81 8.02 18.17
C LEU A 154 3.53 7.34 17.73
N ALA A 155 2.72 6.83 18.66
CA ALA A 155 1.43 6.22 18.33
C ALA A 155 0.47 7.23 17.70
N HIS A 156 0.49 8.50 18.15
CA HIS A 156 -0.32 9.57 17.55
C HIS A 156 0.09 9.85 16.10
N ALA A 157 1.38 10.00 15.81
CA ALA A 157 1.86 10.23 14.45
C ALA A 157 1.51 9.05 13.51
N VAL A 158 1.62 7.80 14.00
CA VAL A 158 1.24 6.61 13.22
C VAL A 158 -0.29 6.56 13.00
N THR A 159 -1.08 6.96 13.99
CA THR A 159 -2.54 7.04 13.89
C THR A 159 -2.95 8.01 12.78
N ASP A 160 -2.42 9.23 12.81
CA ASP A 160 -2.68 10.23 11.77
C ASP A 160 -2.21 9.79 10.39
N ALA A 161 -1.04 9.15 10.30
CA ALA A 161 -0.56 8.60 9.04
C ALA A 161 -1.53 7.55 8.45
N ALA A 162 -2.02 6.63 9.29
CA ALA A 162 -2.95 5.59 8.87
C ALA A 162 -4.31 6.15 8.44
N LEU A 163 -4.88 7.08 9.22
CA LEU A 163 -6.13 7.76 8.89
C LEU A 163 -6.00 8.58 7.60
N SER A 164 -4.92 9.35 7.47
CA SER A 164 -4.61 10.15 6.27
C SER A 164 -4.50 9.28 5.02
N ALA A 165 -3.81 8.14 5.10
CA ALA A 165 -3.70 7.19 3.99
C ALA A 165 -5.07 6.65 3.53
N ALA A 166 -5.99 6.43 4.46
CA ALA A 166 -7.34 5.99 4.17
C ALA A 166 -8.27 7.11 3.67
N GLY A 167 -7.81 8.38 3.65
CA GLY A 167 -8.62 9.54 3.31
C GLY A 167 -9.63 9.90 4.40
N LEU A 168 -9.35 9.48 5.63
CA LEU A 168 -10.15 9.77 6.83
C LEU A 168 -9.66 11.05 7.50
N ARG A 169 -10.44 11.54 8.51
CA ARG A 169 -10.06 12.70 9.30
C ARG A 169 -8.99 12.32 10.34
N ASP A 170 -8.41 13.33 10.96
CA ASP A 170 -7.31 13.26 11.92
C ASP A 170 -7.71 12.61 13.27
N ILE A 171 -6.69 12.36 14.07
CA ILE A 171 -6.82 11.78 15.41
C ILE A 171 -7.74 12.61 16.32
N GLY A 172 -7.69 13.94 16.22
CA GLY A 172 -8.52 14.84 17.03
C GLY A 172 -10.00 14.76 16.71
N PHE A 173 -10.36 14.33 15.50
CA PHE A 173 -11.75 14.08 15.15
C PHE A 173 -12.30 12.82 15.82
N TYR A 174 -11.53 11.74 15.84
CA TYR A 174 -11.95 10.46 16.40
C TYR A 174 -11.80 10.38 17.92
N PHE A 175 -10.82 11.10 18.46
CA PHE A 175 -10.46 11.09 19.88
C PHE A 175 -10.26 12.53 20.39
N PRO A 176 -11.34 13.34 20.44
CA PRO A 176 -11.22 14.74 20.82
C PRO A 176 -10.74 14.87 22.28
N ASP A 177 -9.81 15.79 22.49
CA ASP A 177 -9.25 16.11 23.80
C ASP A 177 -10.27 16.73 24.77
N THR A 178 -11.39 17.21 24.24
CA THR A 178 -12.54 17.70 25.02
C THR A 178 -13.40 16.59 25.64
N ASP A 179 -13.23 15.34 25.21
CA ASP A 179 -13.95 14.18 25.75
C ASP A 179 -13.11 13.52 26.87
N GLU A 180 -13.62 13.64 28.12
CA GLU A 180 -13.00 13.05 29.31
C GLU A 180 -12.73 11.54 29.18
N LYS A 181 -13.41 10.83 28.31
CA LYS A 181 -13.18 9.41 28.02
C LYS A 181 -11.73 9.13 27.58
N TRP A 182 -11.09 10.10 26.94
CA TRP A 182 -9.74 9.93 26.38
C TRP A 182 -8.65 10.47 27.30
N ARG A 183 -9.02 11.02 28.47
CA ARG A 183 -8.04 11.49 29.44
C ARG A 183 -7.20 10.34 30.00
N GLY A 184 -5.88 10.38 29.74
CA GLY A 184 -4.95 9.33 30.16
C GLY A 184 -5.11 8.02 29.39
N ALA A 185 -5.82 8.02 28.27
CA ALA A 185 -6.02 6.84 27.43
C ALA A 185 -4.69 6.30 26.89
N ASP A 186 -4.60 4.99 26.73
CA ASP A 186 -3.52 4.28 26.05
C ASP A 186 -3.57 4.60 24.55
N SER A 187 -2.54 5.28 24.04
CA SER A 187 -2.48 5.69 22.63
C SER A 187 -2.35 4.50 21.67
N MET A 188 -1.86 3.35 22.13
CA MET A 188 -1.84 2.13 21.31
C MET A 188 -3.26 1.54 21.14
N GLU A 189 -4.14 1.71 22.12
CA GLU A 189 -5.58 1.37 21.95
C GLU A 189 -6.27 2.35 21.01
N MET A 190 -5.92 3.65 21.06
CA MET A 190 -6.40 4.64 20.11
C MET A 190 -5.99 4.29 18.69
N LEU A 191 -4.71 3.88 18.48
CA LEU A 191 -4.23 3.39 17.19
C LEU A 191 -5.03 2.16 16.72
N ARG A 192 -5.29 1.18 17.59
CA ARG A 192 -6.14 0.02 17.24
C ARG A 192 -7.52 0.44 16.78
N ALA A 193 -8.16 1.34 17.51
CA ALA A 193 -9.48 1.84 17.16
C ALA A 193 -9.47 2.59 15.81
N ALA A 194 -8.45 3.40 15.53
CA ALA A 194 -8.28 4.06 14.24
C ALA A 194 -8.07 3.07 13.09
N LEU A 195 -7.32 1.99 13.31
CA LEU A 195 -7.12 0.93 12.32
C LEU A 195 -8.40 0.17 11.99
N GLU A 196 -9.35 0.05 12.93
CA GLU A 196 -10.67 -0.48 12.61
C GLU A 196 -11.48 0.46 11.70
N GLU A 197 -11.34 1.79 11.83
CA GLU A 197 -11.93 2.73 10.87
C GLU A 197 -11.26 2.64 9.49
N VAL A 198 -9.93 2.51 9.44
CA VAL A 198 -9.18 2.24 8.20
C VAL A 198 -9.67 0.97 7.52
N LYS A 199 -9.90 -0.09 8.29
CA LYS A 199 -10.44 -1.36 7.81
C LYS A 199 -11.87 -1.22 7.27
N LYS A 200 -12.75 -0.48 7.96
CA LYS A 200 -14.11 -0.16 7.47
C LYS A 200 -14.08 0.62 6.16
N ALA A 201 -13.04 1.44 5.94
CA ALA A 201 -12.80 2.15 4.69
C ALA A 201 -12.25 1.26 3.56
N GLY A 202 -12.03 -0.05 3.81
CA GLY A 202 -11.59 -1.03 2.81
C GLY A 202 -10.09 -1.15 2.67
N PHE A 203 -9.30 -0.75 3.67
CA PHE A 203 -7.84 -0.75 3.62
C PHE A 203 -7.21 -1.56 4.76
N ALA A 204 -5.99 -2.06 4.50
CA ALA A 204 -5.14 -2.68 5.51
C ALA A 204 -3.72 -2.10 5.46
N PRO A 205 -3.03 -1.98 6.61
CA PRO A 205 -1.63 -1.60 6.65
C PRO A 205 -0.72 -2.61 5.93
N CYS A 206 0.26 -2.10 5.16
CA CYS A 206 1.33 -2.90 4.56
C CYS A 206 2.66 -2.71 5.27
N ASN A 207 3.01 -1.44 5.53
CA ASN A 207 4.20 -1.08 6.28
C ASN A 207 4.03 0.25 6.99
N VAL A 208 4.95 0.51 7.93
CA VAL A 208 5.09 1.80 8.60
C VAL A 208 6.56 2.17 8.69
N SER A 209 6.86 3.43 8.41
CA SER A 209 8.18 4.04 8.60
C SER A 209 8.05 5.24 9.53
N VAL A 210 8.84 5.28 10.58
CA VAL A 210 8.79 6.29 11.63
C VAL A 210 10.16 6.93 11.80
N ALA A 211 10.19 8.27 11.83
CA ALA A 211 11.36 9.06 12.19
C ALA A 211 11.09 9.80 13.50
N VAL A 212 11.82 9.47 14.54
CA VAL A 212 11.74 10.13 15.84
C VAL A 212 12.89 11.13 15.98
N GLN A 213 12.56 12.38 16.21
CA GLN A 213 13.51 13.44 16.49
C GLN A 213 13.49 13.78 17.99
N ALA A 214 14.53 13.38 18.70
CA ALA A 214 14.65 13.55 20.15
C ALA A 214 16.09 13.78 20.55
N GLN A 215 16.39 14.85 21.30
CA GLN A 215 17.72 15.08 21.86
C GLN A 215 18.03 14.12 23.02
N LYS A 216 17.01 13.80 23.78
CA LYS A 216 17.00 12.86 24.92
C LYS A 216 15.60 12.27 25.04
N PRO A 217 15.43 11.04 25.64
CA PRO A 217 16.46 10.07 26.01
C PRO A 217 17.06 9.32 24.82
N ARG A 218 18.08 8.50 25.02
CA ARG A 218 18.60 7.56 24.02
C ARG A 218 17.57 6.46 23.74
N LEU A 219 17.15 6.31 22.48
CA LEU A 219 16.06 5.41 22.08
C LEU A 219 16.52 4.07 21.53
N SER A 220 17.81 3.93 21.15
CA SER A 220 18.31 2.76 20.40
C SER A 220 18.04 1.41 21.09
N GLY A 221 18.10 1.34 22.42
CA GLY A 221 17.83 0.12 23.18
C GLY A 221 16.34 -0.28 23.23
N PHE A 222 15.43 0.63 22.90
CA PHE A 222 13.98 0.44 22.98
C PHE A 222 13.33 0.20 21.60
N ILE A 223 14.04 0.52 20.50
CA ILE A 223 13.53 0.38 19.14
C ILE A 223 13.01 -1.05 18.85
N PRO A 224 13.69 -2.14 19.21
CA PRO A 224 13.16 -3.48 18.95
C PRO A 224 11.77 -3.70 19.55
N THR A 225 11.57 -3.36 20.82
CA THR A 225 10.28 -3.53 21.52
C THR A 225 9.21 -2.61 20.96
N MET A 226 9.56 -1.36 20.60
CA MET A 226 8.65 -0.43 19.93
C MET A 226 8.19 -1.01 18.57
N SER A 227 9.12 -1.58 17.82
CA SER A 227 8.80 -2.19 16.51
C SER A 227 7.89 -3.41 16.65
N GLU A 228 8.13 -4.26 17.66
CA GLU A 228 7.26 -5.41 17.97
C GLU A 228 5.83 -4.98 18.33
N ASN A 229 5.70 -3.94 19.17
CA ASN A 229 4.40 -3.40 19.56
C ASN A 229 3.62 -2.85 18.35
N LEU A 230 4.29 -2.07 17.49
CA LEU A 230 3.67 -1.56 16.26
C LEU A 230 3.27 -2.69 15.32
N ALA A 231 4.16 -3.65 15.05
CA ALA A 231 3.89 -4.79 14.20
C ALA A 231 2.65 -5.55 14.67
N LYS A 232 2.57 -5.83 15.97
CA LYS A 232 1.43 -6.50 16.60
C LYS A 232 0.13 -5.68 16.48
N THR A 233 0.20 -4.38 16.80
CA THR A 233 -0.98 -3.50 16.78
C THR A 233 -1.50 -3.29 15.37
N MET A 234 -0.62 -3.11 14.39
CA MET A 234 -0.98 -2.91 12.98
C MET A 234 -1.25 -4.22 12.24
N ASN A 235 -1.02 -5.38 12.87
CA ASN A 235 -1.14 -6.71 12.28
C ASN A 235 -0.31 -6.85 10.99
N ILE A 236 0.94 -6.37 11.02
CA ILE A 236 1.92 -6.46 9.93
C ILE A 236 3.16 -7.22 10.41
N PRO A 237 3.94 -7.83 9.50
CA PRO A 237 5.17 -8.51 9.90
C PRO A 237 6.22 -7.53 10.43
N LEU A 238 7.06 -7.99 11.36
CA LEU A 238 8.06 -7.12 12.01
C LEU A 238 9.00 -6.43 11.01
N PHE A 239 9.37 -7.09 9.91
CA PHE A 239 10.22 -6.51 8.87
C PHE A 239 9.55 -5.35 8.10
N ALA A 240 8.23 -5.18 8.23
CA ALA A 240 7.48 -4.07 7.63
C ALA A 240 7.41 -2.82 8.53
N VAL A 241 8.05 -2.86 9.71
CA VAL A 241 8.14 -1.74 10.64
C VAL A 241 9.56 -1.18 10.63
N GLY A 242 9.70 0.09 10.22
CA GLY A 242 10.96 0.83 10.29
C GLY A 242 10.86 1.96 11.32
N ILE A 243 11.75 1.98 12.32
CA ILE A 243 11.88 3.09 13.27
C ILE A 243 13.31 3.61 13.23
N ALA A 244 13.47 4.88 12.86
CA ALA A 244 14.72 5.61 12.98
C ALA A 244 14.60 6.66 14.08
N ALA A 245 15.63 6.84 14.88
CA ALA A 245 15.71 7.88 15.88
C ALA A 245 17.01 8.68 15.74
N GLY A 246 16.90 9.99 15.75
CA GLY A 246 18.02 10.91 15.62
C GLY A 246 17.88 12.15 16.48
N THR A 247 19.01 12.84 16.69
CA THR A 247 19.04 14.15 17.32
C THR A 247 18.85 15.26 16.29
N ASN A 248 18.56 16.46 16.75
CA ASN A 248 18.56 17.67 15.91
C ASN A 248 19.87 18.46 16.01
N GLU A 249 20.97 17.82 16.45
CA GLU A 249 22.30 18.43 16.58
C GLU A 249 22.28 19.76 17.36
N GLY A 250 21.45 19.86 18.39
CA GLY A 250 21.28 21.08 19.19
C GLY A 250 20.41 22.17 18.56
N LEU A 251 19.83 21.94 17.38
CA LEU A 251 19.05 22.95 16.64
C LEU A 251 17.56 22.89 16.98
N GLY A 252 16.96 24.03 17.17
CA GLY A 252 15.53 24.20 17.41
C GLY A 252 15.08 23.61 18.75
N PHE A 253 13.77 23.59 19.01
CA PHE A 253 13.20 23.17 20.30
C PHE A 253 13.50 21.69 20.62
N VAL A 254 13.61 20.82 19.62
CA VAL A 254 14.01 19.42 19.82
C VAL A 254 15.47 19.36 20.25
N GLY A 255 16.37 20.05 19.55
CA GLY A 255 17.79 20.11 19.87
C GLY A 255 18.05 20.76 21.22
N GLU A 256 17.21 21.69 21.66
CA GLU A 256 17.25 22.30 23.00
C GLU A 256 16.65 21.37 24.09
N GLY A 257 16.14 20.19 23.74
CA GLY A 257 15.55 19.24 24.69
C GLY A 257 14.19 19.66 25.24
N LYS A 258 13.45 20.53 24.52
CA LYS A 258 12.14 21.04 24.95
C LYS A 258 10.98 20.13 24.54
N GLY A 259 11.18 19.21 23.62
CA GLY A 259 10.16 18.30 23.13
C GLY A 259 10.69 17.24 22.20
N ILE A 260 9.77 16.39 21.73
CA ILE A 260 10.00 15.32 20.76
C ILE A 260 9.06 15.55 19.57
N THR A 261 9.58 15.40 18.37
CA THR A 261 8.76 15.36 17.13
C THR A 261 8.87 13.99 16.50
N VAL A 262 7.75 13.45 16.05
CA VAL A 262 7.68 12.19 15.31
C VAL A 262 7.01 12.43 13.99
N THR A 263 7.62 11.92 12.91
CA THR A 263 7.01 11.82 11.58
C THR A 263 6.82 10.35 11.25
N ALA A 264 5.62 9.97 10.86
CA ALA A 264 5.30 8.63 10.43
C ALA A 264 4.77 8.63 9.00
N ALA A 265 5.10 7.58 8.23
CA ALA A 265 4.50 7.29 6.94
C ALA A 265 3.92 5.87 6.99
N VAL A 266 2.66 5.72 6.61
CA VAL A 266 1.97 4.43 6.54
C VAL A 266 1.56 4.15 5.10
N LEU A 267 1.91 2.96 4.63
CA LEU A 267 1.40 2.43 3.37
C LEU A 267 0.22 1.51 3.66
N LEU A 268 -0.91 1.79 3.03
CA LEU A 268 -2.09 0.95 3.03
C LEU A 268 -2.29 0.28 1.66
N GLN A 269 -2.95 -0.87 1.65
CA GLN A 269 -3.46 -1.53 0.45
C GLN A 269 -4.95 -1.81 0.60
N THR A 270 -5.65 -1.97 -0.51
CA THR A 270 -7.02 -2.51 -0.50
C THR A 270 -7.00 -4.00 -0.18
N PHE A 271 -8.05 -4.52 0.44
CA PHE A 271 -8.25 -5.96 0.63
C PHE A 271 -8.43 -6.69 -0.69
#